data_3e44f19721636dea84f0a83691f5105e
#
_entry.id   3e44f19721636dea84f0a83691f5105e
#
_cell.length_a   1.000
_cell.length_b   1.000
_cell.length_c   1.000
_cell.angle_alpha   90.00
_cell.angle_beta   90.00
_cell.angle_gamma   90.00
#
_symmetry.space_group_name_H-M   'P 1'
#
loop_
_entity.id
_entity.type
_entity.pdbx_description
1 polymer ?
#
loop_
_entity_poly.entity_id
_entity_poly.type
_entity_poly.pdbx_seq_one_letter_code
_entity_poly.pdbx_strand_id
1 'polypeptide(L)'
;WNLEAKALIEIAYQRGEGVYSAHKALVTETGERTGRSPNDKFIVDEPSTSDDVNWGNVNISCDEDTFQRMRAKVIEYLSAQEGLFVQDLYCGADFSEALPIRVINQTAWHNAFARNMFIRPSEQQLEDHEPKFTVFHAPHFEADAEKDGLASQCFVIVNYAAKEVLIGGTRYAGEVKKSIFSVMNLILPKKGILPMHCSANTTGENTAIFFGLSGTGKTTLSADPKRALIGDDEHGWGNNGIFNFEGGCYAKLIDLSDEDEPAIFAATRKF
;
A
#
# COMPACT_ATOMS: atom_id res chain seq x y z
N TRP A 1 2.95 -18.36 -3.41
CA TRP A 1 1.86 -17.89 -2.55
C TRP A 1 2.33 -17.77 -1.11
N ASN A 2 2.13 -16.60 -0.48
CA ASN A 2 2.46 -16.28 0.91
C ASN A 2 3.94 -16.56 1.29
N LEU A 3 4.86 -16.33 0.35
CA LEU A 3 6.27 -16.50 0.61
C LEU A 3 6.76 -15.52 1.68
N GLU A 4 7.70 -15.99 2.49
CA GLU A 4 8.36 -15.17 3.50
C GLU A 4 9.23 -14.07 2.87
N ALA A 5 9.39 -12.94 3.56
CA ALA A 5 10.16 -11.79 3.06
C ALA A 5 11.57 -12.19 2.62
N LYS A 6 12.25 -13.06 3.36
CA LYS A 6 13.58 -13.54 3.03
C LYS A 6 13.61 -14.28 1.68
N ALA A 7 12.64 -15.15 1.44
CA ALA A 7 12.54 -15.90 0.17
C ALA A 7 12.24 -14.96 -1.00
N LEU A 8 11.33 -13.99 -0.81
CA LEU A 8 11.01 -13.00 -1.83
C LEU A 8 12.20 -12.11 -2.19
N ILE A 9 12.97 -11.67 -1.19
CA ILE A 9 14.20 -10.87 -1.40
C ILE A 9 15.24 -11.67 -2.19
N GLU A 10 15.45 -12.95 -1.86
CA GLU A 10 16.38 -13.81 -2.58
C GLU A 10 15.93 -14.01 -4.03
N ILE A 11 14.66 -14.30 -4.26
CA ILE A 11 14.08 -14.44 -5.61
C ILE A 11 14.23 -13.14 -6.40
N ALA A 12 13.93 -11.98 -5.78
CA ALA A 12 14.09 -10.68 -6.42
C ALA A 12 15.52 -10.43 -6.87
N TYR A 13 16.50 -10.76 -6.02
CA TYR A 13 17.92 -10.67 -6.37
C TYR A 13 18.28 -11.60 -7.55
N GLN A 14 17.87 -12.88 -7.49
CA GLN A 14 18.13 -13.86 -8.54
C GLN A 14 17.49 -13.50 -9.88
N ARG A 15 16.33 -12.84 -9.84
CA ARG A 15 15.63 -12.34 -11.04
C ARG A 15 16.18 -11.01 -11.57
N GLY A 16 17.18 -10.42 -10.90
CA GLY A 16 17.74 -9.13 -11.29
C GLY A 16 16.78 -7.95 -11.04
N GLU A 17 15.81 -8.11 -10.13
CA GLU A 17 14.88 -7.06 -9.76
C GLU A 17 15.51 -5.99 -8.85
N GLY A 18 16.70 -6.25 -8.31
CA GLY A 18 17.47 -5.35 -7.45
C GLY A 18 18.85 -5.92 -7.13
N VAL A 19 19.60 -5.17 -6.32
CA VAL A 19 20.95 -5.52 -5.85
C VAL A 19 21.00 -5.45 -4.32
N TYR A 20 21.97 -6.13 -3.71
CA TYR A 20 22.19 -5.99 -2.27
C TYR A 20 23.07 -4.78 -1.96
N SER A 21 22.66 -4.03 -0.96
CA SER A 21 23.52 -3.02 -0.31
C SER A 21 24.68 -3.68 0.44
N ALA A 22 25.64 -2.88 0.91
CA ALA A 22 26.72 -3.35 1.78
C ALA A 22 26.21 -4.02 3.08
N HIS A 23 25.00 -3.70 3.51
CA HIS A 23 24.33 -4.25 4.68
C HIS A 23 23.28 -5.33 4.34
N LYS A 24 23.33 -5.87 3.11
CA LYS A 24 22.44 -6.92 2.59
C LYS A 24 20.94 -6.53 2.48
N ALA A 25 20.59 -5.24 2.57
CA ALA A 25 19.25 -4.80 2.20
C ALA A 25 19.09 -4.88 0.68
N LEU A 26 17.92 -5.33 0.22
CA LEU A 26 17.57 -5.27 -1.20
C LEU A 26 17.34 -3.80 -1.61
N VAL A 27 18.05 -3.37 -2.64
CA VAL A 27 17.92 -2.05 -3.27
C VAL A 27 17.34 -2.25 -4.65
N THR A 28 16.23 -1.58 -4.94
CA THR A 28 15.51 -1.66 -6.21
C THR A 28 15.34 -0.26 -6.81
N GLU A 29 15.19 -0.20 -8.12
CA GLU A 29 14.95 1.05 -8.83
C GLU A 29 13.49 1.14 -9.28
N THR A 30 12.87 2.31 -9.07
CA THR A 30 11.50 2.57 -9.50
C THR A 30 11.41 3.25 -10.87
N GLY A 31 12.56 3.53 -11.51
CA GLY A 31 12.64 4.23 -12.78
C GLY A 31 12.25 5.70 -12.66
N GLU A 32 11.59 6.24 -13.68
CA GLU A 32 11.20 7.65 -13.73
C GLU A 32 10.16 8.04 -12.67
N ARG A 33 9.31 7.09 -12.26
CA ARG A 33 8.25 7.31 -11.27
C ARG A 33 8.76 6.99 -9.86
N THR A 34 9.32 7.98 -9.19
CA THR A 34 9.91 7.86 -7.84
C THR A 34 8.93 8.21 -6.72
N GLY A 35 7.66 8.45 -7.04
CA GLY A 35 6.60 8.81 -6.11
C GLY A 35 5.23 8.44 -6.64
N ARG A 36 4.19 8.83 -5.89
CA ARG A 36 2.79 8.63 -6.30
C ARG A 36 2.45 9.40 -7.57
N SER A 37 1.51 8.86 -8.33
CA SER A 37 0.95 9.46 -9.54
C SER A 37 -0.51 9.89 -9.29
N PRO A 38 -0.76 11.00 -8.59
CA PRO A 38 -2.12 11.39 -8.18
C PRO A 38 -3.06 11.66 -9.34
N ASN A 39 -2.53 12.12 -10.47
CA ASN A 39 -3.32 12.40 -11.69
C ASN A 39 -3.67 11.14 -12.50
N ASP A 40 -3.08 10.01 -12.16
CA ASP A 40 -3.30 8.70 -12.80
C ASP A 40 -4.16 7.79 -11.93
N LYS A 41 -4.77 8.33 -10.86
CA LYS A 41 -5.64 7.59 -9.96
C LYS A 41 -7.10 7.85 -10.31
N PHE A 42 -7.81 6.76 -10.56
CA PHE A 42 -9.22 6.75 -10.93
C PHE A 42 -10.04 5.92 -9.95
N ILE A 43 -11.29 6.32 -9.77
CA ILE A 43 -12.30 5.56 -9.03
C ILE A 43 -13.43 5.26 -10.01
N VAL A 44 -13.88 4.02 -10.05
CA VAL A 44 -15.02 3.65 -10.90
C VAL A 44 -16.28 4.30 -10.34
N ASP A 45 -16.95 5.08 -11.19
CA ASP A 45 -18.24 5.67 -10.86
C ASP A 45 -19.34 4.61 -11.06
N GLU A 46 -19.77 4.03 -9.94
CA GLU A 46 -20.76 2.96 -9.93
C GLU A 46 -21.82 3.20 -8.84
N PRO A 47 -23.07 2.72 -9.05
CA PRO A 47 -24.22 3.15 -8.25
C PRO A 47 -24.13 2.88 -6.75
N SER A 48 -23.32 1.90 -6.31
CA SER A 48 -23.28 1.52 -4.88
C SER A 48 -22.42 2.46 -4.03
N THR A 49 -21.54 3.23 -4.66
CA THR A 49 -20.58 4.11 -3.96
C THR A 49 -20.48 5.53 -4.53
N SER A 50 -21.11 5.81 -5.66
CA SER A 50 -21.03 7.13 -6.33
C SER A 50 -21.38 8.30 -5.40
N ASP A 51 -22.42 8.14 -4.58
CA ASP A 51 -22.87 9.19 -3.64
C ASP A 51 -21.92 9.36 -2.43
N ASP A 52 -21.03 8.42 -2.17
CA ASP A 52 -20.07 8.45 -1.06
C ASP A 52 -18.73 9.08 -1.46
N VAL A 53 -18.48 9.25 -2.75
CA VAL A 53 -17.22 9.79 -3.28
C VAL A 53 -17.35 11.29 -3.52
N ASN A 54 -16.43 12.05 -2.94
CA ASN A 54 -16.30 13.48 -3.26
C ASN A 54 -15.56 13.64 -4.59
N TRP A 55 -16.33 13.62 -5.68
CA TRP A 55 -15.80 13.70 -7.05
C TRP A 55 -15.13 15.04 -7.35
N GLY A 56 -14.07 15.03 -8.15
CA GLY A 56 -13.33 16.21 -8.59
C GLY A 56 -11.90 15.88 -9.01
N ASN A 57 -11.03 16.87 -8.94
CA ASN A 57 -9.64 16.75 -9.40
C ASN A 57 -8.79 15.74 -8.59
N VAL A 58 -9.24 15.36 -7.39
CA VAL A 58 -8.54 14.39 -6.52
C VAL A 58 -9.10 12.99 -6.71
N ASN A 59 -10.43 12.87 -6.79
CA ASN A 59 -11.13 11.62 -7.04
C ASN A 59 -11.68 11.66 -8.47
N ILE A 60 -10.85 11.26 -9.41
CA ILE A 60 -11.17 11.27 -10.84
C ILE A 60 -12.02 10.04 -11.14
N SER A 61 -13.18 10.24 -11.75
CA SER A 61 -14.05 9.13 -12.15
C SER A 61 -13.55 8.45 -13.42
N CYS A 62 -13.79 7.15 -13.52
CA CYS A 62 -13.83 6.41 -14.78
C CYS A 62 -15.08 5.53 -14.80
N ASP A 63 -15.53 5.16 -15.99
CA ASP A 63 -16.69 4.30 -16.15
C ASP A 63 -16.34 2.81 -15.98
N GLU A 64 -17.38 2.01 -15.78
CA GLU A 64 -17.25 0.56 -15.62
C GLU A 64 -16.68 -0.12 -16.87
N ASP A 65 -17.01 0.37 -18.07
CA ASP A 65 -16.50 -0.19 -19.34
C ASP A 65 -14.99 -0.01 -19.45
N THR A 66 -14.48 1.16 -19.06
CA THR A 66 -13.04 1.43 -18.96
C THR A 66 -12.37 0.50 -17.96
N PHE A 67 -12.97 0.32 -16.79
CA PHE A 67 -12.45 -0.62 -15.78
C PHE A 67 -12.40 -2.05 -16.33
N GLN A 68 -13.48 -2.56 -16.91
CA GLN A 68 -13.54 -3.93 -17.42
C GLN A 68 -12.53 -4.16 -18.56
N ARG A 69 -12.38 -3.18 -19.44
CA ARG A 69 -11.38 -3.22 -20.52
C ARG A 69 -9.95 -3.27 -19.96
N MET A 70 -9.63 -2.42 -18.98
CA MET A 70 -8.31 -2.40 -18.34
C MET A 70 -8.07 -3.66 -17.52
N ARG A 71 -9.09 -4.14 -16.82
CA ARG A 71 -9.03 -5.39 -16.06
C ARG A 71 -8.67 -6.57 -16.97
N ALA A 72 -9.35 -6.71 -18.11
CA ALA A 72 -9.05 -7.77 -19.06
C ALA A 72 -7.60 -7.73 -19.53
N LYS A 73 -7.09 -6.54 -19.90
CA LYS A 73 -5.70 -6.35 -20.33
C LYS A 73 -4.69 -6.69 -19.21
N VAL A 74 -4.94 -6.23 -17.99
CA VAL A 74 -4.05 -6.51 -16.84
C VAL A 74 -4.02 -8.01 -16.53
N ILE A 75 -5.18 -8.67 -16.51
CA ILE A 75 -5.26 -10.12 -16.25
C ILE A 75 -4.57 -10.92 -17.37
N GLU A 76 -4.80 -10.57 -18.64
CA GLU A 76 -4.11 -11.19 -19.79
C GLU A 76 -2.58 -11.02 -19.66
N TYR A 77 -2.12 -9.79 -19.39
CA TYR A 77 -0.70 -9.52 -19.20
C TYR A 77 -0.08 -10.31 -18.04
N LEU A 78 -0.73 -10.31 -16.87
CA LEU A 78 -0.25 -11.05 -15.70
C LEU A 78 -0.26 -12.56 -15.94
N SER A 79 -1.28 -13.09 -16.62
CA SER A 79 -1.39 -14.51 -16.94
C SER A 79 -0.31 -15.01 -17.90
N ALA A 80 0.28 -14.12 -18.69
CA ALA A 80 1.38 -14.42 -19.60
C ALA A 80 2.76 -14.42 -18.92
N GLN A 81 2.85 -14.05 -17.64
CA GLN A 81 4.12 -14.07 -16.90
C GLN A 81 4.49 -15.50 -16.50
N GLU A 82 5.79 -15.81 -16.40
CA GLU A 82 6.28 -17.11 -15.96
C GLU A 82 5.85 -17.49 -14.54
N GLY A 83 5.57 -16.49 -13.70
CA GLY A 83 5.09 -16.66 -12.34
C GLY A 83 4.65 -15.36 -11.71
N LEU A 84 3.71 -15.47 -10.80
CA LEU A 84 3.19 -14.37 -10.01
C LEU A 84 3.43 -14.60 -8.53
N PHE A 85 3.52 -13.50 -7.78
CA PHE A 85 3.68 -13.52 -6.33
C PHE A 85 2.38 -13.06 -5.69
N VAL A 86 1.87 -13.84 -4.74
CA VAL A 86 0.59 -13.58 -4.08
C VAL A 86 0.79 -13.53 -2.57
N GLN A 87 0.25 -12.50 -1.93
CA GLN A 87 0.16 -12.39 -0.48
C GLN A 87 -1.29 -12.20 -0.06
N ASP A 88 -1.71 -12.97 0.94
CA ASP A 88 -2.93 -12.76 1.71
C ASP A 88 -2.57 -12.02 3.00
N LEU A 89 -3.15 -10.85 3.18
CA LEU A 89 -2.74 -9.88 4.21
C LEU A 89 -3.98 -9.19 4.81
N TYR A 90 -3.76 -8.35 5.82
CA TYR A 90 -4.80 -7.48 6.37
C TYR A 90 -4.33 -6.03 6.36
N CYS A 91 -5.25 -5.10 6.11
CA CYS A 91 -5.07 -3.68 6.36
C CYS A 91 -5.83 -3.31 7.63
N GLY A 92 -5.11 -2.89 8.67
CA GLY A 92 -5.65 -2.58 10.00
C GLY A 92 -5.22 -3.57 11.07
N ALA A 93 -4.66 -3.06 12.17
CA ALA A 93 -4.18 -3.86 13.30
C ALA A 93 -5.29 -4.24 14.29
N ASP A 94 -6.45 -3.59 14.24
CA ASP A 94 -7.65 -4.05 14.93
C ASP A 94 -8.38 -5.07 14.07
N PHE A 95 -8.24 -6.35 14.40
CA PHE A 95 -8.80 -7.45 13.59
C PHE A 95 -10.33 -7.46 13.54
N SER A 96 -11.03 -6.77 14.45
CA SER A 96 -12.49 -6.59 14.35
C SER A 96 -12.89 -5.71 13.17
N GLU A 97 -11.97 -4.85 12.71
CA GLU A 97 -12.17 -3.84 11.67
C GLU A 97 -11.20 -3.98 10.48
N ALA A 98 -10.26 -4.91 10.58
CA ALA A 98 -9.25 -5.15 9.55
C ALA A 98 -9.88 -5.59 8.23
N LEU A 99 -9.35 -5.07 7.14
CA LEU A 99 -9.75 -5.45 5.79
C LEU A 99 -8.86 -6.59 5.29
N PRO A 100 -9.40 -7.81 5.07
CA PRO A 100 -8.64 -8.87 4.41
C PRO A 100 -8.39 -8.51 2.94
N ILE A 101 -7.13 -8.56 2.53
CA ILE A 101 -6.71 -8.20 1.17
C ILE A 101 -5.86 -9.30 0.55
N ARG A 102 -5.91 -9.39 -0.78
CA ARG A 102 -4.98 -10.18 -1.59
C ARG A 102 -4.20 -9.26 -2.50
N VAL A 103 -2.88 -9.40 -2.50
CA VAL A 103 -2.00 -8.63 -3.39
C VAL A 103 -1.31 -9.57 -4.35
N ILE A 104 -1.53 -9.36 -5.64
CA ILE A 104 -0.95 -10.15 -6.74
C ILE A 104 0.05 -9.26 -7.46
N ASN A 105 1.33 -9.64 -7.41
CA ASN A 105 2.42 -8.87 -8.01
C ASN A 105 3.13 -9.68 -9.10
N GLN A 106 3.56 -8.98 -10.15
CA GLN A 106 4.44 -9.51 -11.18
C GLN A 106 5.86 -9.79 -10.66
N THR A 107 6.34 -8.99 -9.71
CA THR A 107 7.72 -9.02 -9.21
C THR A 107 7.78 -9.42 -7.74
N ALA A 108 8.84 -10.12 -7.35
CA ALA A 108 9.06 -10.58 -5.99
C ALA A 108 9.28 -9.44 -5.01
N TRP A 109 10.00 -8.38 -5.40
CA TRP A 109 10.29 -7.27 -4.51
C TRP A 109 9.05 -6.46 -4.13
N HIS A 110 8.09 -6.26 -5.06
CA HIS A 110 6.83 -5.61 -4.71
C HIS A 110 5.98 -6.46 -3.77
N ASN A 111 6.06 -7.78 -3.91
CA ASN A 111 5.37 -8.71 -3.01
C ASN A 111 6.02 -8.71 -1.63
N ALA A 112 7.35 -8.61 -1.53
CA ALA A 112 8.08 -8.41 -0.28
C ALA A 112 7.69 -7.07 0.37
N PHE A 113 7.56 -6.00 -0.42
CA PHE A 113 7.07 -4.71 0.05
C PHE A 113 5.66 -4.84 0.64
N ALA A 114 4.72 -5.44 -0.09
CA ALA A 114 3.34 -5.62 0.38
C ALA A 114 3.30 -6.41 1.70
N ARG A 115 4.07 -7.50 1.80
CA ARG A 115 4.19 -8.31 3.02
C ARG A 115 4.70 -7.51 4.22
N ASN A 116 5.62 -6.57 4.00
CA ASN A 116 6.18 -5.75 5.08
C ASN A 116 5.28 -4.57 5.44
N MET A 117 4.50 -4.09 4.49
CA MET A 117 3.65 -2.91 4.69
C MET A 117 2.28 -3.22 5.29
N PHE A 118 1.71 -4.37 5.01
CA PHE A 118 0.43 -4.78 5.56
C PHE A 118 0.59 -5.71 6.76
N ILE A 119 -0.49 -5.93 7.49
CA ILE A 119 -0.52 -6.84 8.63
C ILE A 119 -0.46 -8.28 8.12
N ARG A 120 0.50 -9.02 8.60
CA ARG A 120 0.68 -10.45 8.27
C ARG A 120 -0.26 -11.30 9.10
N PRO A 121 -1.06 -12.17 8.47
CA PRO A 121 -1.88 -13.12 9.20
C PRO A 121 -1.02 -14.18 9.90
N SER A 122 -1.54 -14.74 10.98
CA SER A 122 -1.06 -16.01 11.53
C SER A 122 -1.42 -17.18 10.62
N GLU A 123 -0.82 -18.35 10.83
CA GLU A 123 -1.16 -19.57 10.07
C GLU A 123 -2.65 -19.89 10.15
N GLN A 124 -3.25 -19.80 11.33
CA GLN A 124 -4.67 -20.05 11.53
C GLN A 124 -5.55 -19.03 10.76
N GLN A 125 -5.15 -17.75 10.74
CA GLN A 125 -5.87 -16.72 9.99
C GLN A 125 -5.75 -16.91 8.46
N LEU A 126 -4.67 -17.54 7.99
CA LEU A 126 -4.51 -17.88 6.57
C LEU A 126 -5.46 -18.99 6.13
N GLU A 127 -5.79 -19.95 6.99
CA GLU A 127 -6.71 -21.05 6.66
C GLU A 127 -8.11 -20.52 6.32
N ASP A 128 -8.55 -19.47 7.02
CA ASP A 128 -9.88 -18.87 6.86
C ASP A 128 -9.86 -17.57 6.06
N HIS A 129 -8.72 -17.24 5.41
CA HIS A 129 -8.55 -15.95 4.73
C HIS A 129 -9.40 -15.85 3.46
N GLU A 130 -10.42 -15.03 3.51
CA GLU A 130 -11.21 -14.62 2.35
C GLU A 130 -10.95 -13.15 2.02
N PRO A 131 -10.26 -12.84 0.91
CA PRO A 131 -9.96 -11.46 0.56
C PRO A 131 -11.26 -10.70 0.25
N LYS A 132 -11.40 -9.52 0.86
CA LYS A 132 -12.48 -8.58 0.56
C LYS A 132 -12.07 -7.54 -0.49
N PHE A 133 -10.76 -7.42 -0.73
CA PHE A 133 -10.21 -6.64 -1.83
C PHE A 133 -9.01 -7.36 -2.44
N THR A 134 -8.89 -7.28 -3.76
CA THR A 134 -7.73 -7.81 -4.50
C THR A 134 -7.01 -6.69 -5.24
N VAL A 135 -5.70 -6.61 -5.08
CA VAL A 135 -4.83 -5.70 -5.82
C VAL A 135 -4.09 -6.47 -6.90
N PHE A 136 -4.30 -6.10 -8.15
CA PHE A 136 -3.54 -6.58 -9.30
C PHE A 136 -2.49 -5.54 -9.65
N HIS A 137 -1.22 -5.87 -9.46
CA HIS A 137 -0.11 -4.96 -9.70
C HIS A 137 0.81 -5.48 -10.81
N ALA A 138 0.75 -4.81 -11.93
CA ALA A 138 1.51 -5.07 -13.15
C ALA A 138 2.45 -3.88 -13.46
N PRO A 139 3.58 -3.73 -12.73
CA PRO A 139 4.42 -2.53 -12.79
C PRO A 139 5.01 -2.23 -14.16
N HIS A 140 5.16 -3.24 -15.00
CA HIS A 140 5.76 -3.11 -16.35
C HIS A 140 4.68 -3.13 -17.46
N PHE A 141 3.41 -3.21 -17.11
CA PHE A 141 2.31 -3.06 -18.06
C PHE A 141 1.94 -1.58 -18.17
N GLU A 142 2.15 -1.00 -19.31
CA GLU A 142 1.81 0.38 -19.63
C GLU A 142 0.51 0.44 -20.44
N ALA A 143 -0.38 1.35 -20.09
CA ALA A 143 -1.60 1.61 -20.84
C ALA A 143 -1.31 2.43 -22.11
N ASP A 144 -2.17 2.33 -23.11
CA ASP A 144 -2.25 3.27 -24.20
C ASP A 144 -3.25 4.37 -23.80
N ALA A 145 -2.72 5.49 -23.30
CA ALA A 145 -3.54 6.55 -22.68
C ALA A 145 -4.72 6.98 -23.58
N GLU A 146 -4.50 7.14 -24.89
CA GLU A 146 -5.52 7.58 -25.83
C GLU A 146 -6.60 6.52 -26.06
N LYS A 147 -6.20 5.27 -26.34
CA LYS A 147 -7.14 4.16 -26.59
C LYS A 147 -7.85 3.69 -25.34
N ASP A 148 -7.19 3.80 -24.19
CA ASP A 148 -7.72 3.32 -22.92
C ASP A 148 -8.52 4.39 -22.18
N GLY A 149 -8.46 5.66 -22.63
CA GLY A 149 -9.19 6.76 -21.99
C GLY A 149 -8.60 7.15 -20.63
N LEU A 150 -7.28 7.01 -20.48
CA LEU A 150 -6.55 7.31 -19.25
C LEU A 150 -5.67 8.56 -19.41
N ALA A 151 -5.19 9.11 -18.30
CA ALA A 151 -4.38 10.33 -18.32
C ALA A 151 -2.95 10.09 -18.83
N SER A 152 -2.39 8.91 -18.62
CA SER A 152 -1.04 8.52 -19.04
C SER A 152 -0.91 6.99 -19.19
N GLN A 153 0.30 6.51 -19.42
CA GLN A 153 0.63 5.08 -19.43
C GLN A 153 0.52 4.44 -18.03
N CYS A 154 0.58 5.26 -16.97
CA CYS A 154 0.39 4.81 -15.60
C CYS A 154 -1.09 4.89 -15.22
N PHE A 155 -1.53 3.95 -14.39
CA PHE A 155 -2.87 3.98 -13.84
C PHE A 155 -2.96 3.28 -12.48
N VAL A 156 -3.85 3.80 -11.64
CA VAL A 156 -4.35 3.18 -10.42
C VAL A 156 -5.86 3.28 -10.47
N ILE A 157 -6.56 2.19 -10.71
CA ILE A 157 -8.03 2.18 -10.81
C ILE A 157 -8.60 1.39 -9.64
N VAL A 158 -9.47 2.03 -8.86
CA VAL A 158 -10.17 1.40 -7.72
C VAL A 158 -11.62 1.18 -8.10
N ASN A 159 -12.08 -0.06 -8.07
CA ASN A 159 -13.48 -0.43 -8.20
C ASN A 159 -13.99 -1.00 -6.88
N TYR A 160 -14.85 -0.24 -6.20
CA TYR A 160 -15.38 -0.63 -4.89
C TYR A 160 -16.43 -1.73 -4.98
N ALA A 161 -17.25 -1.75 -6.03
CA ALA A 161 -18.24 -2.81 -6.26
C ALA A 161 -17.57 -4.14 -6.60
N ALA A 162 -16.60 -4.13 -7.52
CA ALA A 162 -15.82 -5.31 -7.86
C ALA A 162 -14.84 -5.71 -6.75
N LYS A 163 -14.56 -4.82 -5.79
CA LYS A 163 -13.55 -5.01 -4.72
C LYS A 163 -12.17 -5.30 -5.28
N GLU A 164 -11.79 -4.58 -6.31
CA GLU A 164 -10.53 -4.73 -7.02
C GLU A 164 -9.80 -3.41 -7.17
N VAL A 165 -8.47 -3.49 -7.20
CA VAL A 165 -7.57 -2.39 -7.55
C VAL A 165 -6.66 -2.86 -8.67
N LEU A 166 -6.58 -2.09 -9.75
CA LEU A 166 -5.66 -2.32 -10.85
C LEU A 166 -4.55 -1.26 -10.80
N ILE A 167 -3.30 -1.69 -10.81
CA ILE A 167 -2.13 -0.80 -10.84
C ILE A 167 -1.21 -1.23 -11.96
N GLY A 168 -0.87 -0.31 -12.86
CA GLY A 168 0.06 -0.54 -13.96
C GLY A 168 0.90 0.69 -14.31
N GLY A 169 1.98 0.49 -15.09
CA GLY A 169 2.86 1.55 -15.57
C GLY A 169 3.64 2.28 -14.49
N THR A 170 3.74 1.74 -13.29
CA THR A 170 4.55 2.29 -12.21
C THR A 170 5.19 1.21 -11.35
N ARG A 171 6.47 1.39 -11.07
CA ARG A 171 7.23 0.56 -10.12
C ARG A 171 7.25 1.16 -8.71
N TYR A 172 6.61 2.31 -8.48
CA TYR A 172 6.53 2.89 -7.14
C TYR A 172 5.58 2.07 -6.25
N ALA A 173 6.15 1.25 -5.38
CA ALA A 173 5.40 0.30 -4.54
C ALA A 173 4.38 0.97 -3.59
N GLY A 174 4.58 2.24 -3.26
CA GLY A 174 3.66 3.02 -2.43
C GLY A 174 2.24 3.14 -3.00
N GLU A 175 2.03 2.91 -4.31
CA GLU A 175 0.67 2.89 -4.87
C GLU A 175 -0.15 1.68 -4.37
N VAL A 176 0.47 0.52 -4.16
CA VAL A 176 -0.18 -0.66 -3.57
C VAL A 176 -0.71 -0.34 -2.17
N LYS A 177 0.12 0.30 -1.34
CA LYS A 177 -0.22 0.74 0.00
C LYS A 177 -1.37 1.76 -0.02
N LYS A 178 -1.20 2.84 -0.78
CA LYS A 178 -2.12 3.99 -0.76
C LYS A 178 -3.46 3.71 -1.43
N SER A 179 -3.53 2.78 -2.38
CA SER A 179 -4.81 2.36 -2.96
C SER A 179 -5.71 1.68 -1.91
N ILE A 180 -5.16 0.78 -1.11
CA ILE A 180 -5.90 0.12 -0.03
C ILE A 180 -6.26 1.10 1.10
N PHE A 181 -5.38 2.07 1.42
CA PHE A 181 -5.74 3.13 2.38
C PHE A 181 -6.91 3.99 1.88
N SER A 182 -7.01 4.23 0.58
CA SER A 182 -8.18 4.89 0.01
C SER A 182 -9.45 4.06 0.20
N VAL A 183 -9.34 2.73 0.10
CA VAL A 183 -10.46 1.82 0.41
C VAL A 183 -10.86 1.94 1.89
N MET A 184 -9.91 1.92 2.82
CA MET A 184 -10.18 2.12 4.25
C MET A 184 -10.86 3.47 4.51
N ASN A 185 -10.42 4.54 3.84
CA ASN A 185 -11.01 5.88 3.97
C ASN A 185 -12.46 5.96 3.49
N LEU A 186 -12.91 5.08 2.61
CA LEU A 186 -14.31 4.99 2.20
C LEU A 186 -15.14 4.11 3.14
N ILE A 187 -14.61 2.95 3.55
CA ILE A 187 -15.41 1.96 4.27
C ILE A 187 -15.52 2.21 5.77
N LEU A 188 -14.47 2.74 6.42
CA LEU A 188 -14.44 2.92 7.87
C LEU A 188 -15.43 3.98 8.39
N PRO A 189 -15.63 5.13 7.73
CA PRO A 189 -16.64 6.10 8.17
C PRO A 189 -18.05 5.53 8.22
N LYS A 190 -18.40 4.61 7.33
CA LYS A 190 -19.70 3.90 7.33
C LYS A 190 -19.89 3.01 8.56
N LYS A 191 -18.81 2.67 9.25
CA LYS A 191 -18.80 1.90 10.50
C LYS A 191 -18.63 2.80 11.75
N GLY A 192 -18.60 4.13 11.57
CA GLY A 192 -18.37 5.08 12.66
C GLY A 192 -16.91 5.15 13.13
N ILE A 193 -15.96 4.71 12.32
CA ILE A 193 -14.53 4.75 12.58
C ILE A 193 -13.91 5.90 11.78
N LEU A 194 -13.09 6.73 12.43
CA LEU A 194 -12.41 7.85 11.78
C LEU A 194 -11.06 7.38 11.20
N PRO A 195 -10.91 7.31 9.87
CA PRO A 195 -9.60 7.12 9.25
C PRO A 195 -8.82 8.43 9.28
N MET A 196 -7.51 8.36 9.56
CA MET A 196 -6.66 9.52 9.74
C MET A 196 -5.31 9.33 9.07
N HIS A 197 -4.89 10.32 8.28
CA HIS A 197 -3.51 10.41 7.80
C HIS A 197 -2.69 11.16 8.86
N CYS A 198 -2.17 10.42 9.82
CA CYS A 198 -1.41 10.92 10.96
C CYS A 198 -0.40 9.87 11.42
N SER A 199 0.61 10.28 12.19
CA SER A 199 1.37 9.36 13.02
C SER A 199 0.80 9.32 14.44
N ALA A 200 1.07 8.24 15.17
CA ALA A 200 0.57 8.06 16.53
C ALA A 200 1.56 7.31 17.42
N ASN A 201 1.63 7.70 18.70
CA ASN A 201 2.38 6.99 19.72
C ASN A 201 1.62 6.96 21.05
N THR A 202 2.04 6.10 21.96
CA THR A 202 1.36 5.92 23.24
C THR A 202 2.31 5.71 24.41
N THR A 203 1.88 6.10 25.63
CA THR A 203 2.47 5.69 26.89
C THR A 203 1.83 4.43 27.48
N GLY A 204 0.80 3.88 26.80
CA GLY A 204 -0.10 2.88 27.34
C GLY A 204 -1.38 3.48 27.94
N GLU A 205 -1.29 4.62 28.60
CA GLU A 205 -2.44 5.34 29.17
C GLU A 205 -2.95 6.44 28.23
N ASN A 206 -2.03 7.14 27.54
CA ASN A 206 -2.33 8.30 26.71
C ASN A 206 -1.74 8.12 25.32
N THR A 207 -2.59 8.24 24.31
CA THR A 207 -2.19 8.24 22.90
C THR A 207 -2.10 9.66 22.37
N ALA A 208 -0.99 9.98 21.71
CA ALA A 208 -0.81 11.23 20.97
C ALA A 208 -0.93 10.97 19.48
N ILE A 209 -1.57 11.89 18.76
CA ILE A 209 -1.80 11.85 17.32
C ILE A 209 -1.15 13.09 16.71
N PHE A 210 -0.37 12.91 15.64
CA PHE A 210 0.37 13.97 14.99
C PHE A 210 -0.12 14.16 13.56
N PHE A 211 -0.80 15.28 13.30
CA PHE A 211 -1.22 15.70 11.96
C PHE A 211 -0.20 16.68 11.38
N GLY A 212 -0.04 16.65 10.07
CA GLY A 212 0.80 17.59 9.35
C GLY A 212 1.05 17.14 7.91
N LEU A 213 1.58 18.03 7.09
CA LEU A 213 1.97 17.73 5.71
C LEU A 213 3.23 16.85 5.66
N SER A 214 3.55 16.31 4.48
CA SER A 214 4.78 15.56 4.27
C SER A 214 6.01 16.47 4.60
N GLY A 215 6.98 15.94 5.35
CA GLY A 215 8.19 16.66 5.73
C GLY A 215 8.04 17.64 6.90
N THR A 216 6.90 17.66 7.61
CA THR A 216 6.69 18.52 8.78
C THR A 216 7.16 17.92 10.11
N GLY A 217 7.78 16.74 10.08
CA GLY A 217 8.33 16.09 11.27
C GLY A 217 7.36 15.15 12.02
N LYS A 218 6.24 14.73 11.40
CA LYS A 218 5.31 13.78 12.06
C LYS A 218 6.00 12.51 12.51
N THR A 219 6.76 11.88 11.62
CA THR A 219 7.49 10.64 11.92
C THR A 219 8.52 10.86 13.03
N THR A 220 9.31 11.92 12.95
CA THR A 220 10.31 12.28 13.96
C THR A 220 9.69 12.49 15.34
N LEU A 221 8.59 13.27 15.41
CA LEU A 221 7.90 13.53 16.67
C LEU A 221 7.24 12.28 17.27
N SER A 222 6.72 11.39 16.44
CA SER A 222 6.08 10.16 16.92
C SER A 222 7.09 9.09 17.34
N ALA A 223 8.33 9.17 16.89
CA ALA A 223 9.42 8.24 17.21
C ALA A 223 10.12 8.54 18.55
N ASP A 224 9.49 9.26 19.49
CA ASP A 224 10.02 9.53 20.83
C ASP A 224 10.35 8.20 21.56
N PRO A 225 11.63 7.99 21.97
CA PRO A 225 12.05 6.74 22.60
C PRO A 225 11.37 6.45 23.96
N LYS A 226 10.70 7.44 24.57
CA LYS A 226 9.93 7.29 25.81
C LYS A 226 8.49 6.84 25.58
N ARG A 227 8.06 6.73 24.32
CA ARG A 227 6.70 6.38 23.92
C ARG A 227 6.74 5.24 22.91
N ALA A 228 5.79 4.33 22.97
CA ALA A 228 5.68 3.27 21.99
C ALA A 228 5.05 3.80 20.70
N LEU A 229 5.71 3.64 19.56
CA LEU A 229 5.17 3.99 18.26
C LEU A 229 4.00 3.06 17.92
N ILE A 230 2.83 3.63 17.58
CA ILE A 230 1.70 2.89 17.01
C ILE A 230 1.88 2.78 15.51
N GLY A 231 2.20 3.89 14.85
CA GLY A 231 2.50 3.94 13.42
C GLY A 231 2.86 5.36 12.97
N ASP A 232 3.38 5.47 11.75
CA ASP A 232 3.94 6.73 11.22
C ASP A 232 3.11 7.42 10.14
N ASP A 233 2.07 6.75 9.56
CA ASP A 233 1.39 7.28 8.38
C ASP A 233 -0.14 7.30 8.46
N GLU A 234 -0.82 6.14 8.61
CA GLU A 234 -2.29 6.09 8.57
C GLU A 234 -2.88 5.19 9.66
N HIS A 235 -3.94 5.70 10.29
CA HIS A 235 -4.59 5.07 11.45
C HIS A 235 -6.11 5.13 11.34
N GLY A 236 -6.77 4.21 12.06
CA GLY A 236 -8.19 4.27 12.36
C GLY A 236 -8.40 4.61 13.83
N TRP A 237 -9.44 5.39 14.13
CA TRP A 237 -9.90 5.65 15.49
C TRP A 237 -11.33 5.12 15.65
N GLY A 238 -11.43 3.98 16.28
CA GLY A 238 -12.68 3.28 16.56
C GLY A 238 -12.98 3.19 18.07
N ASN A 239 -13.93 2.35 18.38
CA ASN A 239 -14.36 2.13 19.78
C ASN A 239 -13.27 1.54 20.68
N ASN A 240 -12.36 0.75 20.10
CA ASN A 240 -11.23 0.11 20.81
C ASN A 240 -9.99 1.02 20.88
N GLY A 241 -10.08 2.26 20.39
CA GLY A 241 -8.97 3.22 20.37
C GLY A 241 -8.35 3.41 18.98
N ILE A 242 -7.08 3.81 18.98
CA ILE A 242 -6.30 4.09 17.76
C ILE A 242 -5.59 2.81 17.31
N PHE A 243 -5.73 2.45 16.04
CA PHE A 243 -5.01 1.32 15.43
C PHE A 243 -4.32 1.72 14.14
N ASN A 244 -3.15 1.13 13.88
CA ASN A 244 -2.40 1.33 12.66
C ASN A 244 -3.02 0.55 11.50
N PHE A 245 -3.01 1.11 10.28
CA PHE A 245 -3.38 0.37 9.07
C PHE A 245 -2.27 -0.57 8.60
N GLU A 246 -1.04 -0.30 9.01
CA GLU A 246 0.18 -0.92 8.50
C GLU A 246 0.80 -1.92 9.48
N GLY A 247 1.58 -2.85 8.92
CA GLY A 247 2.44 -3.77 9.65
C GLY A 247 3.91 -3.36 9.70
N GLY A 248 4.27 -2.26 9.04
CA GLY A 248 5.62 -1.73 8.96
C GLY A 248 5.63 -0.23 8.70
N CYS A 249 6.81 0.33 8.44
CA CYS A 249 7.00 1.75 8.15
C CYS A 249 7.59 1.92 6.74
N TYR A 250 7.22 3.01 6.08
CA TYR A 250 7.75 3.40 4.77
C TYR A 250 8.18 4.86 4.79
N ALA A 251 9.47 5.09 5.02
CA ALA A 251 10.03 6.41 5.22
C ALA A 251 10.91 6.85 4.03
N LYS A 252 10.96 8.16 3.77
CA LYS A 252 11.98 8.77 2.91
C LYS A 252 13.30 8.84 3.65
N LEU A 253 14.38 8.37 3.02
CA LEU A 253 15.73 8.35 3.61
C LEU A 253 16.63 9.43 3.04
N ILE A 254 16.07 10.53 2.53
CA ILE A 254 16.83 11.69 2.02
C ILE A 254 17.51 12.35 3.20
N ASP A 255 18.84 12.51 3.11
CA ASP A 255 19.70 13.10 4.15
C ASP A 255 19.59 12.40 5.52
N LEU A 256 19.24 11.09 5.52
CA LEU A 256 19.13 10.30 6.75
C LEU A 256 20.48 10.26 7.50
N SER A 257 20.47 10.71 8.74
CA SER A 257 21.62 10.64 9.65
C SER A 257 21.28 9.84 10.92
N ASP A 258 22.30 9.35 11.61
CA ASP A 258 22.17 8.70 12.92
C ASP A 258 21.92 9.69 14.07
N GLU A 259 22.20 10.96 13.84
CA GLU A 259 21.94 12.05 14.79
C GLU A 259 20.47 12.46 14.78
N ASP A 260 19.88 12.60 13.58
CA ASP A 260 18.51 13.10 13.42
C ASP A 260 17.45 11.99 13.59
N GLU A 261 17.71 10.79 13.03
CA GLU A 261 16.75 9.68 12.98
C GLU A 261 17.42 8.34 13.35
N PRO A 262 17.95 8.20 14.60
CA PRO A 262 18.80 7.05 14.98
C PRO A 262 18.11 5.68 14.83
N ALA A 263 16.80 5.59 15.09
CA ALA A 263 16.04 4.34 14.99
C ALA A 263 15.88 3.91 13.53
N ILE A 264 15.55 4.84 12.62
CA ILE A 264 15.40 4.58 11.19
C ILE A 264 16.77 4.26 10.59
N PHE A 265 17.79 5.04 10.93
CA PHE A 265 19.17 4.79 10.48
C PHE A 265 19.66 3.40 10.90
N ALA A 266 19.45 3.00 12.16
CA ALA A 266 19.79 1.68 12.64
C ALA A 266 19.01 0.57 11.91
N ALA A 267 17.73 0.80 11.57
CA ALA A 267 16.91 -0.16 10.84
C ALA A 267 17.44 -0.44 9.42
N THR A 268 18.02 0.56 8.74
CA THR A 268 18.62 0.37 7.41
C THR A 268 19.91 -0.46 7.41
N ARG A 269 20.44 -0.82 8.56
CA ARG A 269 21.73 -1.52 8.74
C ARG A 269 21.61 -2.88 9.45
N LYS A 270 20.39 -3.31 9.77
CA LYS A 270 20.11 -4.59 10.44
C LYS A 270 19.58 -5.62 9.44
N PHE A 271 20.48 -6.32 8.77
CA PHE A 271 20.13 -7.42 7.87
C PHE A 271 21.07 -8.60 8.05
#